data_bd9c99ab5ad24244afd3f4ea37dc5f97
#
_entry.id   bd9c99ab5ad24244afd3f4ea37dc5f97
#
_cell.length_a   1.000
_cell.length_b   1.000
_cell.length_c   1.000
_cell.angle_alpha   90.00
_cell.angle_beta   90.00
_cell.angle_gamma   90.00
#
_symmetry.space_group_name_H-M   'P 1'
#
loop_
_entity.id
_entity.type
_entity.pdbx_description
1 polymer ?
#
loop_
_entity_poly.entity_id
_entity_poly.type
_entity_poly.pdbx_seq_one_letter_code
_entity_poly.pdbx_strand_id
1 'polypeptide(L)'
;MKSVSGITDPNQMVEVYWDGVGELWPMEHYCSLSRRGVEPPNFIVTRSSRFVEHFNPWTQREKLPVFSGGILGEVAYADKPMVITDLDKHLKANDPGWFYLQGFKTLIALPQYEDGKGLNIGLSLLGPEEEFDESMLPMMHWQASLFGRGTQNLVLRNQLGSALADLDRELQAVGEIQRSLLPSELPRIEGFDLAAWYQTSARAGGDYYDFFPIGEMEWGTFIADVSGHGTPAAVLMAITHAIAHTRPGSPKPVGEVLAHLNSHLAKSYTPSGSFVTAFYVTLDPSTGRLVYSSAGHNPPRLLREGKIISLEEAGGLPLGVLPDQHYPEASATLQPGDVLLLYTDGITEAMAPIDKAGSRELFGTDRLDEL
;
A
#
# COMPACT_ATOMS: atom_id res chain seq x y z
N MET A 1 0.22 -5.98 -33.26
CA MET A 1 -0.37 -6.53 -32.01
C MET A 1 0.69 -7.03 -31.04
N LYS A 2 1.70 -7.85 -31.44
CA LYS A 2 2.78 -8.28 -30.54
C LYS A 2 3.64 -7.12 -30.00
N SER A 3 3.91 -6.11 -30.79
CA SER A 3 4.67 -4.91 -30.43
C SER A 3 3.99 -4.05 -29.36
N VAL A 4 2.65 -4.06 -29.31
CA VAL A 4 1.84 -3.24 -28.38
C VAL A 4 1.74 -3.89 -27.00
N SER A 5 1.84 -5.21 -26.88
CA SER A 5 1.58 -5.96 -25.64
C SER A 5 2.63 -5.77 -24.54
N GLY A 6 3.83 -5.29 -24.88
CA GLY A 6 4.93 -5.05 -23.94
C GLY A 6 5.12 -3.58 -23.55
N ILE A 7 4.32 -2.66 -24.11
CA ILE A 7 4.46 -1.22 -23.88
C ILE A 7 3.88 -0.86 -22.51
N THR A 8 4.65 -0.11 -21.74
CA THR A 8 4.25 0.42 -20.43
C THR A 8 4.08 1.94 -20.42
N ASP A 9 4.66 2.63 -21.40
CA ASP A 9 4.53 4.09 -21.56
C ASP A 9 3.35 4.43 -22.47
N PRO A 10 2.35 5.20 -22.00
CA PRO A 10 1.23 5.66 -22.83
C PRO A 10 1.64 6.45 -24.07
N ASN A 11 2.73 7.22 -24.01
CA ASN A 11 3.20 7.99 -25.18
C ASN A 11 3.75 7.06 -26.26
N GLN A 12 4.59 6.12 -25.88
CA GLN A 12 5.11 5.10 -26.80
C GLN A 12 3.98 4.26 -27.41
N MET A 13 2.94 3.95 -26.62
CA MET A 13 1.76 3.25 -27.12
C MET A 13 1.07 4.02 -28.25
N VAL A 14 0.98 5.34 -28.13
CA VAL A 14 0.39 6.21 -29.15
C VAL A 14 1.24 6.21 -30.43
N GLU A 15 2.55 6.33 -30.29
CA GLU A 15 3.49 6.32 -31.42
C GLU A 15 3.38 5.02 -32.22
N VAL A 16 3.48 3.89 -31.56
CA VAL A 16 3.37 2.55 -32.22
C VAL A 16 1.98 2.33 -32.82
N TYR A 17 0.93 2.87 -32.23
CA TYR A 17 -0.42 2.81 -32.82
C TYR A 17 -0.50 3.59 -34.11
N TRP A 18 -0.02 4.82 -34.13
CA TRP A 18 -0.06 5.64 -35.35
C TRP A 18 0.80 5.08 -36.47
N ASP A 19 1.97 4.53 -36.16
CA ASP A 19 2.81 3.83 -37.14
C ASP A 19 2.05 2.65 -37.74
N GLY A 20 1.42 1.81 -36.90
CA GLY A 20 0.63 0.67 -37.39
C GLY A 20 -0.66 1.03 -38.12
N VAL A 21 -1.29 2.15 -37.76
CA VAL A 21 -2.45 2.68 -38.47
C VAL A 21 -2.01 3.25 -39.82
N GLY A 22 -0.87 3.94 -39.88
CA GLY A 22 -0.32 4.48 -41.12
C GLY A 22 0.01 3.40 -42.18
N GLU A 23 0.35 2.16 -41.76
CA GLU A 23 0.51 1.03 -42.66
C GLU A 23 -0.82 0.55 -43.29
N LEU A 24 -1.92 0.68 -42.57
CA LEU A 24 -3.28 0.29 -43.04
C LEU A 24 -4.00 1.38 -43.78
N TRP A 25 -3.79 2.60 -43.32
CA TRP A 25 -4.44 3.84 -43.81
C TRP A 25 -3.35 4.90 -43.90
N PRO A 26 -2.81 5.20 -45.03
CA PRO A 26 -1.81 6.25 -45.20
C PRO A 26 -2.46 7.64 -44.98
N MET A 27 -2.61 8.03 -43.72
CA MET A 27 -3.06 9.34 -43.29
C MET A 27 -1.86 10.19 -42.89
N GLU A 28 -1.43 11.07 -43.80
CA GLU A 28 -0.28 11.93 -43.54
C GLU A 28 -0.60 13.07 -42.57
N HIS A 29 -1.88 13.43 -42.45
CA HIS A 29 -2.32 14.61 -41.72
C HIS A 29 -3.31 14.25 -40.61
N TYR A 30 -2.93 14.57 -39.38
CA TYR A 30 -3.75 14.29 -38.19
C TYR A 30 -3.70 15.42 -37.16
N CYS A 31 -4.69 15.43 -36.30
CA CYS A 31 -4.74 16.23 -35.09
C CYS A 31 -5.42 15.44 -33.97
N SER A 32 -4.97 15.57 -32.72
CA SER A 32 -5.62 14.96 -31.58
C SER A 32 -6.06 16.03 -30.59
N LEU A 33 -7.31 15.94 -30.15
CA LEU A 33 -7.89 16.83 -29.15
C LEU A 33 -8.11 16.10 -27.85
N SER A 34 -8.06 16.82 -26.73
CA SER A 34 -8.38 16.28 -25.42
C SER A 34 -9.18 17.29 -24.59
N ARG A 35 -10.26 16.81 -23.97
CA ARG A 35 -11.06 17.56 -22.98
C ARG A 35 -10.66 17.24 -21.54
N ARG A 36 -9.71 16.33 -21.32
CA ARG A 36 -9.28 15.96 -19.97
C ARG A 36 -8.72 17.16 -19.24
N GLY A 37 -9.12 17.36 -17.98
CA GLY A 37 -8.60 18.40 -17.09
C GLY A 37 -8.72 19.84 -17.59
N VAL A 38 -9.68 20.11 -18.47
CA VAL A 38 -10.12 21.47 -18.85
C VAL A 38 -11.63 21.56 -18.75
N GLU A 39 -12.11 22.72 -18.32
CA GLU A 39 -13.53 22.99 -18.21
C GLU A 39 -14.15 23.33 -19.58
N PRO A 40 -15.36 22.86 -19.86
CA PRO A 40 -16.07 23.27 -21.07
C PRO A 40 -16.23 24.81 -21.19
N PRO A 41 -16.10 25.40 -22.36
CA PRO A 41 -15.98 24.78 -23.68
C PRO A 41 -14.53 24.57 -24.17
N ASN A 42 -13.56 24.51 -23.25
CA ASN A 42 -12.14 24.41 -23.58
C ASN A 42 -11.72 22.99 -23.98
N PHE A 43 -10.74 22.90 -24.86
CA PHE A 43 -10.06 21.67 -25.25
C PHE A 43 -8.58 21.94 -25.52
N ILE A 44 -7.77 20.89 -25.51
CA ILE A 44 -6.33 20.96 -25.77
C ILE A 44 -6.05 20.24 -27.10
N VAL A 45 -5.19 20.81 -27.93
CA VAL A 45 -4.58 20.09 -29.05
C VAL A 45 -3.35 19.36 -28.53
N THR A 46 -3.44 18.04 -28.45
CA THR A 46 -2.39 17.22 -27.83
C THR A 46 -1.34 16.76 -28.82
N ARG A 47 -1.70 16.56 -30.07
CA ARG A 47 -0.82 16.17 -31.17
C ARG A 47 -1.32 16.75 -32.48
N SER A 48 -0.41 17.03 -33.39
CA SER A 48 -0.75 17.45 -34.78
C SER A 48 0.42 17.17 -35.71
N SER A 49 0.16 16.74 -36.91
CA SER A 49 1.15 16.66 -38.00
C SER A 49 1.78 18.02 -38.36
N ARG A 50 1.21 19.13 -37.87
CA ARG A 50 1.75 20.49 -38.03
C ARG A 50 2.61 20.99 -36.91
N PHE A 51 2.78 20.21 -35.84
CA PHE A 51 3.68 20.58 -34.75
C PHE A 51 5.14 20.43 -35.18
N VAL A 52 5.94 21.45 -34.93
CA VAL A 52 7.39 21.41 -35.11
C VAL A 52 8.05 20.69 -33.93
N GLU A 53 7.54 20.93 -32.72
CA GLU A 53 7.99 20.26 -31.49
C GLU A 53 6.88 19.35 -30.96
N HIS A 54 7.25 18.13 -30.60
CA HIS A 54 6.32 17.16 -30.04
C HIS A 54 6.46 17.12 -28.52
N PHE A 55 5.38 17.46 -27.81
CA PHE A 55 5.30 17.39 -26.36
C PHE A 55 4.57 16.13 -25.92
N ASN A 56 5.05 15.53 -24.82
CA ASN A 56 4.34 14.41 -24.21
C ASN A 56 3.09 14.92 -23.45
N PRO A 57 1.86 14.59 -23.89
CA PRO A 57 0.64 15.13 -23.29
C PRO A 57 0.38 14.69 -21.85
N TRP A 58 1.07 13.68 -21.36
CA TRP A 58 0.92 13.18 -19.99
C TRP A 58 1.88 13.84 -18.99
N THR A 59 3.08 14.29 -19.46
CA THR A 59 4.11 14.85 -18.59
C THR A 59 4.43 16.33 -18.86
N GLN A 60 3.99 16.88 -20.00
CA GLN A 60 4.29 18.27 -20.45
C GLN A 60 3.02 18.98 -20.90
N ARG A 61 1.91 18.68 -20.24
CA ARG A 61 0.59 19.18 -20.62
C ARG A 61 0.49 20.71 -20.60
N GLU A 62 1.18 21.38 -19.71
CA GLU A 62 1.22 22.83 -19.56
C GLU A 62 1.81 23.56 -20.77
N LYS A 63 2.54 22.84 -21.63
CA LYS A 63 3.09 23.37 -22.87
C LYS A 63 2.14 23.28 -24.06
N LEU A 64 1.03 22.56 -23.90
CA LEU A 64 0.08 22.33 -24.98
C LEU A 64 -0.93 23.46 -25.08
N PRO A 65 -1.30 23.87 -26.32
CA PRO A 65 -2.22 24.97 -26.53
C PRO A 65 -3.65 24.60 -26.14
N VAL A 66 -4.32 25.51 -25.43
CA VAL A 66 -5.74 25.40 -25.05
C VAL A 66 -6.58 26.30 -25.98
N PHE A 67 -7.65 25.75 -26.49
CA PHE A 67 -8.58 26.42 -27.41
C PHE A 67 -10.02 26.33 -26.91
N SER A 68 -10.89 27.15 -27.48
CA SER A 68 -12.34 27.05 -27.29
C SER A 68 -13.08 27.48 -28.55
N GLY A 69 -14.21 26.83 -28.83
CA GLY A 69 -15.05 27.14 -29.98
C GLY A 69 -14.44 26.74 -31.33
N GLY A 70 -15.04 27.28 -32.43
CA GLY A 70 -14.68 26.93 -33.79
C GLY A 70 -15.05 25.48 -34.16
N ILE A 71 -14.67 25.06 -35.37
CA ILE A 71 -14.94 23.70 -35.86
C ILE A 71 -14.33 22.64 -34.94
N LEU A 72 -13.10 22.85 -34.43
CA LEU A 72 -12.48 21.92 -33.51
C LEU A 72 -13.25 21.81 -32.17
N GLY A 73 -13.85 22.90 -31.68
CA GLY A 73 -14.70 22.90 -30.51
C GLY A 73 -16.01 22.14 -30.72
N GLU A 74 -16.67 22.34 -31.86
CA GLU A 74 -17.88 21.57 -32.22
C GLU A 74 -17.60 20.08 -32.24
N VAL A 75 -16.51 19.68 -32.89
CA VAL A 75 -16.07 18.28 -32.98
C VAL A 75 -15.65 17.71 -31.61
N ALA A 76 -14.95 18.51 -30.80
CA ALA A 76 -14.52 18.10 -29.47
C ALA A 76 -15.69 17.75 -28.54
N TYR A 77 -16.84 18.41 -28.71
CA TYR A 77 -18.02 18.24 -27.85
C TYR A 77 -19.20 17.52 -28.52
N ALA A 78 -19.04 17.01 -29.74
CA ALA A 78 -20.09 16.27 -30.44
C ALA A 78 -20.43 14.91 -29.83
N ASP A 79 -19.49 14.31 -29.08
CA ASP A 79 -19.61 12.98 -28.46
C ASP A 79 -20.08 11.87 -29.43
N LYS A 80 -19.78 11.99 -30.71
CA LYS A 80 -20.09 11.00 -31.78
C LYS A 80 -19.07 11.10 -32.89
N PRO A 81 -18.85 10.05 -33.69
CA PRO A 81 -18.07 10.13 -34.91
C PRO A 81 -18.67 11.15 -35.87
N MET A 82 -17.81 11.92 -36.51
CA MET A 82 -18.24 12.95 -37.48
C MET A 82 -17.34 12.91 -38.70
N VAL A 83 -17.95 13.16 -39.88
CA VAL A 83 -17.26 13.44 -41.12
C VAL A 83 -17.75 14.79 -41.60
N ILE A 84 -16.83 15.72 -41.81
CA ILE A 84 -17.10 17.03 -42.37
C ILE A 84 -16.45 17.08 -43.76
N THR A 85 -17.21 16.97 -44.80
CA THR A 85 -16.79 17.20 -46.18
C THR A 85 -16.88 18.70 -46.49
N ASP A 86 -16.21 19.18 -47.53
CA ASP A 86 -16.20 20.62 -47.87
C ASP A 86 -15.76 21.52 -46.69
N LEU A 87 -14.76 21.07 -45.91
CA LEU A 87 -14.24 21.81 -44.74
C LEU A 87 -13.83 23.26 -45.10
N ASP A 88 -13.31 23.47 -46.29
CA ASP A 88 -12.92 24.76 -46.86
C ASP A 88 -14.08 25.75 -46.94
N LYS A 89 -15.33 25.28 -47.15
CA LYS A 89 -16.52 26.12 -47.16
C LYS A 89 -17.00 26.56 -45.78
N HIS A 90 -16.65 25.79 -44.74
CA HIS A 90 -17.07 26.02 -43.37
C HIS A 90 -16.00 26.73 -42.52
N LEU A 91 -14.74 26.58 -42.89
CA LEU A 91 -13.60 27.12 -42.15
C LEU A 91 -13.42 28.62 -42.47
N LYS A 92 -13.57 29.45 -41.45
CA LYS A 92 -13.34 30.89 -41.53
C LYS A 92 -11.93 31.25 -41.12
N ALA A 93 -11.34 32.31 -41.68
CA ALA A 93 -9.98 32.75 -41.36
C ALA A 93 -9.78 33.14 -39.88
N ASN A 94 -10.84 33.48 -39.15
CA ASN A 94 -10.81 33.75 -37.71
C ASN A 94 -11.17 32.55 -36.83
N ASP A 95 -11.34 31.35 -37.40
CA ASP A 95 -11.56 30.13 -36.62
C ASP A 95 -10.34 29.82 -35.76
N PRO A 96 -10.50 29.53 -34.47
CA PRO A 96 -9.39 29.14 -33.59
C PRO A 96 -8.59 27.95 -34.11
N GLY A 97 -9.21 27.03 -34.83
CA GLY A 97 -8.61 25.85 -35.45
C GLY A 97 -7.98 26.12 -36.83
N TRP A 98 -8.02 27.34 -37.35
CA TRP A 98 -7.55 27.68 -38.72
C TRP A 98 -6.15 27.09 -39.00
N PHE A 99 -5.19 27.26 -38.09
CA PHE A 99 -3.82 26.77 -38.28
C PHE A 99 -3.78 25.26 -38.55
N TYR A 100 -4.64 24.49 -37.91
CA TYR A 100 -4.66 23.03 -38.03
C TYR A 100 -5.44 22.55 -39.25
N LEU A 101 -6.45 23.27 -39.67
CA LEU A 101 -7.47 22.82 -40.63
C LEU A 101 -7.30 23.38 -42.03
N GLN A 102 -6.60 24.50 -42.22
CA GLN A 102 -6.46 25.15 -43.53
C GLN A 102 -5.78 24.21 -44.54
N GLY A 103 -6.33 24.20 -45.77
CA GLY A 103 -5.82 23.41 -46.90
C GLY A 103 -6.35 21.98 -46.97
N PHE A 104 -7.18 21.56 -46.01
CA PHE A 104 -7.86 20.26 -46.04
C PHE A 104 -9.33 20.42 -46.48
N LYS A 105 -9.85 19.40 -47.17
CA LYS A 105 -11.21 19.32 -47.66
C LYS A 105 -12.13 18.52 -46.75
N THR A 106 -11.60 17.42 -46.15
CA THR A 106 -12.38 16.52 -45.31
C THR A 106 -11.72 16.35 -43.92
N LEU A 107 -12.54 16.41 -42.88
CA LEU A 107 -12.20 16.12 -41.52
C LEU A 107 -12.99 14.91 -41.03
N ILE A 108 -12.30 13.90 -40.51
CA ILE A 108 -12.89 12.73 -39.90
C ILE A 108 -12.55 12.79 -38.42
N ALA A 109 -13.57 12.79 -37.54
CA ALA A 109 -13.41 12.85 -36.11
C ALA A 109 -13.86 11.55 -35.43
N LEU A 110 -13.00 10.96 -34.63
CA LEU A 110 -13.20 9.69 -33.94
C LEU A 110 -13.06 9.89 -32.44
N PRO A 111 -14.16 10.06 -31.70
CA PRO A 111 -14.08 10.15 -30.22
C PRO A 111 -13.65 8.84 -29.60
N GLN A 112 -12.84 8.97 -28.55
CA GLN A 112 -12.43 7.87 -27.68
C GLN A 112 -13.18 8.06 -26.35
N TYR A 113 -14.04 7.10 -26.04
CA TYR A 113 -14.95 7.22 -24.90
C TYR A 113 -14.31 6.73 -23.60
N GLU A 114 -14.54 7.54 -22.56
CA GLU A 114 -14.26 7.23 -21.16
C GLU A 114 -15.48 7.60 -20.34
N ASP A 115 -16.04 6.67 -19.61
CA ASP A 115 -17.30 6.84 -18.85
C ASP A 115 -18.44 7.47 -19.65
N GLY A 116 -18.55 7.05 -20.91
CA GLY A 116 -19.61 7.52 -21.83
C GLY A 116 -19.36 8.89 -22.45
N LYS A 117 -18.23 9.55 -22.19
CA LYS A 117 -17.87 10.85 -22.74
C LYS A 117 -16.67 10.74 -23.67
N GLY A 118 -16.69 11.38 -24.82
CA GLY A 118 -15.56 11.48 -25.74
C GLY A 118 -14.51 12.44 -25.22
N LEU A 119 -13.63 11.95 -24.33
CA LEU A 119 -12.61 12.80 -23.70
C LEU A 119 -11.41 13.09 -24.59
N ASN A 120 -11.07 12.18 -25.49
CA ASN A 120 -10.07 12.39 -26.53
C ASN A 120 -10.70 12.17 -27.88
N ILE A 121 -10.27 12.93 -28.85
CA ILE A 121 -10.79 12.87 -30.24
C ILE A 121 -9.60 12.82 -31.19
N GLY A 122 -9.48 11.72 -31.93
CA GLY A 122 -8.55 11.61 -33.05
C GLY A 122 -9.18 12.24 -34.29
N LEU A 123 -8.44 13.10 -34.96
CA LEU A 123 -8.83 13.71 -36.22
C LEU A 123 -7.91 13.26 -37.33
N SER A 124 -8.49 12.84 -38.45
CA SER A 124 -7.80 12.62 -39.72
C SER A 124 -8.23 13.71 -40.69
N LEU A 125 -7.28 14.26 -41.43
CA LEU A 125 -7.45 15.38 -42.31
C LEU A 125 -7.04 14.97 -43.72
N LEU A 126 -7.95 15.11 -44.70
CA LEU A 126 -7.73 14.75 -46.08
C LEU A 126 -7.68 15.99 -46.98
N GLY A 127 -6.74 15.98 -47.90
CA GLY A 127 -6.54 17.01 -48.88
C GLY A 127 -7.63 17.02 -49.97
N PRO A 128 -7.56 17.99 -50.91
CA PRO A 128 -8.57 18.12 -51.97
C PRO A 128 -8.66 16.93 -52.92
N GLU A 129 -7.55 16.21 -53.13
CA GLU A 129 -7.46 15.09 -54.10
C GLU A 129 -7.70 13.72 -53.39
N GLU A 130 -7.89 13.72 -52.08
CA GLU A 130 -8.12 12.51 -51.31
C GLU A 130 -9.62 12.29 -51.11
N GLU A 131 -10.07 11.05 -51.31
CA GLU A 131 -11.45 10.62 -51.09
C GLU A 131 -11.56 9.75 -49.87
N PHE A 132 -12.65 9.93 -49.12
CA PHE A 132 -12.95 9.10 -47.93
C PHE A 132 -14.12 8.14 -48.22
N ASP A 133 -13.90 6.87 -48.05
CA ASP A 133 -14.97 5.87 -48.07
C ASP A 133 -15.67 5.81 -46.69
N GLU A 134 -16.86 6.37 -46.60
CA GLU A 134 -17.66 6.42 -45.39
C GLU A 134 -18.00 5.02 -44.81
N SER A 135 -17.97 3.98 -45.64
CA SER A 135 -18.19 2.60 -45.18
C SER A 135 -17.14 2.14 -44.18
N MET A 136 -15.98 2.78 -44.14
CA MET A 136 -14.86 2.49 -43.24
C MET A 136 -15.03 3.13 -41.86
N LEU A 137 -15.91 4.12 -41.70
CA LEU A 137 -16.08 4.88 -40.46
C LEU A 137 -16.36 4.00 -39.21
N PRO A 138 -17.23 2.97 -39.26
CA PRO A 138 -17.49 2.11 -38.14
C PRO A 138 -16.23 1.35 -37.68
N MET A 139 -15.41 0.84 -38.59
CA MET A 139 -14.19 0.12 -38.28
C MET A 139 -13.12 1.04 -37.68
N MET A 140 -12.93 2.22 -38.28
CA MET A 140 -12.00 3.23 -37.77
C MET A 140 -12.39 3.68 -36.36
N HIS A 141 -13.67 3.89 -36.12
CA HIS A 141 -14.18 4.28 -34.80
C HIS A 141 -13.97 3.16 -33.75
N TRP A 142 -14.21 1.91 -34.13
CA TRP A 142 -13.96 0.76 -33.27
C TRP A 142 -12.48 0.64 -32.91
N GLN A 143 -11.57 0.78 -33.87
CA GLN A 143 -10.12 0.78 -33.63
C GLN A 143 -9.68 1.93 -32.74
N ALA A 144 -10.15 3.17 -32.99
CA ALA A 144 -9.85 4.33 -32.16
C ALA A 144 -10.34 4.13 -30.70
N SER A 145 -11.51 3.52 -30.53
CA SER A 145 -12.08 3.23 -29.22
C SER A 145 -11.27 2.18 -28.46
N LEU A 146 -10.83 1.11 -29.13
CA LEU A 146 -9.96 0.08 -28.52
C LEU A 146 -8.62 0.66 -28.09
N PHE A 147 -8.03 1.48 -28.96
CA PHE A 147 -6.78 2.15 -28.67
C PHE A 147 -6.92 3.11 -27.48
N GLY A 148 -7.96 3.92 -27.45
CA GLY A 148 -8.25 4.83 -26.35
C GLY A 148 -8.35 4.08 -25.01
N ARG A 149 -9.05 2.95 -24.98
CA ARG A 149 -9.13 2.06 -23.79
C ARG A 149 -7.77 1.46 -23.40
N GLY A 150 -6.98 1.03 -24.38
CA GLY A 150 -5.63 0.49 -24.14
C GLY A 150 -4.73 1.53 -23.47
N THR A 151 -4.69 2.73 -24.02
CA THR A 151 -3.91 3.85 -23.48
C THR A 151 -4.38 4.25 -22.08
N GLN A 152 -5.71 4.31 -21.87
CA GLN A 152 -6.32 4.60 -20.57
C GLN A 152 -5.90 3.57 -19.50
N ASN A 153 -5.95 2.28 -19.84
CA ASN A 153 -5.53 1.22 -18.91
C ASN A 153 -4.05 1.36 -18.51
N LEU A 154 -3.17 1.77 -19.43
CA LEU A 154 -1.76 2.03 -19.09
C LEU A 154 -1.62 3.21 -18.12
N VAL A 155 -2.36 4.32 -18.36
CA VAL A 155 -2.35 5.48 -17.47
C VAL A 155 -2.83 5.10 -16.07
N LEU A 156 -3.97 4.41 -15.98
CA LEU A 156 -4.53 3.96 -14.69
C LEU A 156 -3.59 3.00 -13.96
N ARG A 157 -2.97 2.07 -14.69
CA ARG A 157 -1.98 1.14 -14.11
C ARG A 157 -0.78 1.88 -13.53
N ASN A 158 -0.26 2.87 -14.23
CA ASN A 158 0.87 3.67 -13.76
C ASN A 158 0.49 4.51 -12.53
N GLN A 159 -0.70 5.14 -12.53
CA GLN A 159 -1.21 5.88 -11.38
C GLN A 159 -1.41 4.98 -10.16
N LEU A 160 -2.00 3.80 -10.36
CA LEU A 160 -2.16 2.81 -9.28
C LEU A 160 -0.82 2.35 -8.74
N GLY A 161 0.15 2.06 -9.62
CA GLY A 161 1.51 1.68 -9.22
C GLY A 161 2.19 2.76 -8.38
N SER A 162 2.08 4.03 -8.77
CA SER A 162 2.60 5.16 -7.99
C SER A 162 1.92 5.28 -6.63
N ALA A 163 0.59 5.23 -6.59
CA ALA A 163 -0.16 5.33 -5.33
C ALA A 163 0.16 4.18 -4.36
N LEU A 164 0.34 2.96 -4.88
CA LEU A 164 0.77 1.81 -4.05
C LEU A 164 2.19 1.98 -3.52
N ALA A 165 3.11 2.53 -4.32
CA ALA A 165 4.48 2.80 -3.89
C ALA A 165 4.55 3.91 -2.82
N ASP A 166 3.68 4.93 -2.92
CA ASP A 166 3.57 5.99 -1.92
C ASP A 166 3.03 5.43 -0.60
N LEU A 167 1.97 4.62 -0.66
CA LEU A 167 1.40 3.95 0.51
C LEU A 167 2.42 3.02 1.18
N ASP A 168 3.19 2.23 0.40
CA ASP A 168 4.22 1.34 0.95
C ASP A 168 5.31 2.14 1.69
N ARG A 169 5.70 3.32 1.17
CA ARG A 169 6.66 4.21 1.85
C ARG A 169 6.11 4.76 3.17
N GLU A 170 4.84 5.15 3.21
CA GLU A 170 4.21 5.61 4.46
C GLU A 170 4.16 4.49 5.51
N LEU A 171 3.78 3.28 5.12
CA LEU A 171 3.76 2.12 6.01
C LEU A 171 5.16 1.75 6.49
N GLN A 172 6.18 1.86 5.64
CA GLN A 172 7.57 1.63 6.04
C GLN A 172 8.02 2.63 7.09
N ALA A 173 7.69 3.92 6.93
CA ALA A 173 8.03 4.94 7.92
C ALA A 173 7.37 4.65 9.30
N VAL A 174 6.12 4.17 9.33
CA VAL A 174 5.46 3.71 10.56
C VAL A 174 6.22 2.56 11.20
N GLY A 175 6.65 1.57 10.40
CA GLY A 175 7.43 0.43 10.89
C GLY A 175 8.81 0.83 11.44
N GLU A 176 9.47 1.83 10.86
CA GLU A 176 10.74 2.37 11.36
C GLU A 176 10.56 3.07 12.70
N ILE A 177 9.51 3.89 12.85
CA ILE A 177 9.16 4.52 14.14
C ILE A 177 8.89 3.45 15.18
N GLN A 178 8.08 2.43 14.87
CA GLN A 178 7.76 1.34 15.78
C GLN A 178 9.01 0.58 16.23
N ARG A 179 9.90 0.26 15.27
CA ARG A 179 11.16 -0.43 15.60
C ARG A 179 12.06 0.39 16.51
N SER A 180 12.02 1.71 16.43
CA SER A 180 12.77 2.59 17.32
C SER A 180 12.27 2.61 18.77
N LEU A 181 11.07 2.09 19.03
CA LEU A 181 10.51 1.92 20.36
C LEU A 181 11.01 0.63 21.05
N LEU A 182 11.56 -0.31 20.28
CA LEU A 182 12.17 -1.52 20.85
C LEU A 182 13.56 -1.22 21.39
N PRO A 183 14.07 -2.03 22.36
CA PRO A 183 15.42 -1.88 22.87
C PRO A 183 16.46 -1.91 21.75
N SER A 184 17.25 -0.85 21.63
CA SER A 184 18.37 -0.78 20.66
C SER A 184 19.54 -1.69 21.04
N GLU A 185 19.69 -1.95 22.33
CA GLU A 185 20.70 -2.84 22.91
C GLU A 185 20.08 -3.66 24.03
N LEU A 186 20.50 -4.92 24.14
CA LEU A 186 20.06 -5.77 25.23
C LEU A 186 20.85 -5.42 26.51
N PRO A 187 20.21 -5.44 27.69
CA PRO A 187 20.90 -5.21 28.94
C PRO A 187 21.93 -6.29 29.22
N ARG A 188 22.99 -5.91 29.92
CA ARG A 188 23.96 -6.87 30.44
C ARG A 188 23.55 -7.26 31.85
N ILE A 189 23.09 -8.49 32.02
CA ILE A 189 22.69 -9.05 33.31
C ILE A 189 23.76 -10.04 33.72
N GLU A 190 24.39 -9.84 34.86
CA GLU A 190 25.47 -10.70 35.33
C GLU A 190 24.98 -12.15 35.53
N GLY A 191 25.71 -13.11 34.96
CA GLY A 191 25.34 -14.51 34.98
C GLY A 191 24.30 -14.98 33.95
N PHE A 192 23.83 -14.09 33.08
CA PHE A 192 22.81 -14.39 32.06
C PHE A 192 23.22 -13.91 30.66
N ASP A 193 23.03 -14.78 29.69
CA ASP A 193 23.14 -14.42 28.28
C ASP A 193 21.75 -14.14 27.71
N LEU A 194 21.61 -13.01 27.01
CA LEU A 194 20.34 -12.53 26.45
C LEU A 194 20.42 -12.50 24.92
N ALA A 195 19.38 -12.99 24.26
CA ALA A 195 19.18 -12.84 22.83
C ALA A 195 17.75 -12.41 22.56
N ALA A 196 17.55 -11.56 21.58
CA ALA A 196 16.23 -11.17 21.12
C ALA A 196 16.19 -11.14 19.58
N TRP A 197 15.05 -11.52 19.02
CA TRP A 197 14.80 -11.47 17.60
C TRP A 197 13.42 -10.89 17.37
N TYR A 198 13.28 -9.99 16.38
CA TYR A 198 12.05 -9.32 16.06
C TYR A 198 11.85 -9.24 14.57
N GLN A 199 10.72 -9.75 14.10
CA GLN A 199 10.32 -9.66 12.69
C GLN A 199 8.80 -9.57 12.60
N THR A 200 8.31 -8.55 11.90
CA THR A 200 6.89 -8.37 11.63
C THR A 200 6.47 -9.11 10.37
N SER A 201 5.23 -9.58 10.32
CA SER A 201 4.62 -10.18 9.12
C SER A 201 4.30 -9.15 8.02
N ALA A 202 4.14 -7.88 8.39
CA ALA A 202 3.90 -6.74 7.52
C ALA A 202 4.94 -5.64 7.74
N ARG A 203 4.73 -4.43 7.21
CA ARG A 203 5.64 -3.28 7.41
C ARG A 203 5.68 -2.81 8.87
N ALA A 204 4.57 -2.99 9.60
CA ALA A 204 4.45 -2.71 11.02
C ALA A 204 3.67 -3.85 11.70
N GLY A 205 3.91 -4.12 12.97
CA GLY A 205 3.34 -5.24 13.71
C GLY A 205 2.72 -4.86 15.05
N GLY A 206 2.17 -5.86 15.75
CA GLY A 206 1.63 -5.73 17.10
C GLY A 206 2.60 -6.09 18.21
N ASP A 207 3.65 -6.87 17.88
CA ASP A 207 4.58 -7.40 18.87
C ASP A 207 5.41 -6.30 19.54
N TYR A 208 5.65 -6.48 20.82
CA TYR A 208 6.47 -5.60 21.65
C TYR A 208 7.25 -6.40 22.66
N TYR A 209 8.51 -6.05 22.88
CA TYR A 209 9.28 -6.52 24.03
C TYR A 209 10.14 -5.40 24.58
N ASP A 210 10.44 -5.49 25.89
CA ASP A 210 11.27 -4.50 26.56
C ASP A 210 11.93 -5.05 27.82
N PHE A 211 12.94 -4.30 28.30
CA PHE A 211 13.68 -4.60 29.53
C PHE A 211 13.71 -3.36 30.43
N PHE A 212 13.36 -3.55 31.70
CA PHE A 212 13.30 -2.49 32.69
C PHE A 212 14.23 -2.77 33.85
N PRO A 213 15.18 -1.89 34.19
CA PRO A 213 15.88 -1.99 35.46
C PRO A 213 14.93 -1.71 36.63
N ILE A 214 14.90 -2.61 37.60
CA ILE A 214 14.06 -2.49 38.80
C ILE A 214 14.96 -2.37 40.01
N GLY A 215 15.07 -1.15 40.58
CA GLY A 215 16.04 -0.89 41.65
C GLY A 215 17.50 -1.12 41.19
N GLU A 216 18.35 -1.65 42.09
CA GLU A 216 19.78 -1.76 41.78
C GLU A 216 20.18 -3.12 41.18
N MET A 217 19.39 -4.18 41.39
CA MET A 217 19.77 -5.55 41.08
C MET A 217 18.77 -6.35 40.26
N GLU A 218 17.52 -5.93 40.20
CA GLU A 218 16.45 -6.69 39.52
C GLU A 218 16.18 -6.16 38.12
N TRP A 219 15.76 -7.05 37.24
CA TRP A 219 15.36 -6.74 35.85
C TRP A 219 13.95 -7.22 35.56
N GLY A 220 13.14 -6.33 35.00
CA GLY A 220 11.86 -6.68 34.41
C GLY A 220 11.98 -6.94 32.92
N THR A 221 11.37 -8.01 32.43
CA THR A 221 11.24 -8.31 31.02
C THR A 221 9.76 -8.34 30.67
N PHE A 222 9.39 -7.63 29.63
CA PHE A 222 8.03 -7.53 29.12
C PHE A 222 7.98 -8.05 27.69
N ILE A 223 7.01 -8.89 27.39
CA ILE A 223 6.65 -9.27 26.02
C ILE A 223 5.16 -9.15 25.85
N ALA A 224 4.72 -8.62 24.73
CA ALA A 224 3.32 -8.41 24.42
C ALA A 224 3.03 -8.55 22.92
N ASP A 225 1.80 -8.87 22.61
CA ASP A 225 1.28 -8.93 21.27
C ASP A 225 -0.12 -8.33 21.20
N VAL A 226 -0.31 -7.41 20.25
CA VAL A 226 -1.56 -6.69 20.01
C VAL A 226 -2.42 -7.44 19.04
N SER A 227 -3.66 -7.69 19.40
CA SER A 227 -4.65 -8.33 18.52
C SER A 227 -4.79 -7.62 17.17
N GLY A 228 -4.71 -8.40 16.08
CA GLY A 228 -4.76 -7.87 14.71
C GLY A 228 -3.38 -7.57 14.14
N HIS A 229 -3.31 -6.85 13.04
CA HIS A 229 -2.06 -6.60 12.32
C HIS A 229 -2.04 -5.21 11.65
N GLY A 230 -0.84 -4.81 11.21
CA GLY A 230 -0.65 -3.56 10.45
C GLY A 230 -0.71 -2.31 11.33
N THR A 231 -1.06 -1.19 10.73
CA THR A 231 -1.01 0.14 11.39
C THR A 231 -1.83 0.25 12.69
N PRO A 232 -3.06 -0.26 12.80
CA PRO A 232 -3.82 -0.20 14.05
C PRO A 232 -3.11 -0.93 15.21
N ALA A 233 -2.54 -2.11 14.96
CA ALA A 233 -1.78 -2.86 15.95
C ALA A 233 -0.50 -2.12 16.34
N ALA A 234 0.22 -1.54 15.37
CA ALA A 234 1.42 -0.74 15.63
C ALA A 234 1.16 0.49 16.52
N VAL A 235 0.03 1.16 16.30
CA VAL A 235 -0.38 2.30 17.15
C VAL A 235 -0.68 1.86 18.58
N LEU A 236 -1.42 0.76 18.75
CA LEU A 236 -1.75 0.25 20.09
C LEU A 236 -0.50 -0.30 20.80
N MET A 237 0.44 -0.90 20.06
CA MET A 237 1.77 -1.28 20.57
C MET A 237 2.52 -0.05 21.10
N ALA A 238 2.58 1.05 20.33
CA ALA A 238 3.25 2.28 20.75
C ALA A 238 2.60 2.90 22.00
N ILE A 239 1.27 2.83 22.11
CA ILE A 239 0.54 3.24 23.32
C ILE A 239 0.90 2.35 24.51
N THR A 240 0.97 1.03 24.31
CA THR A 240 1.36 0.07 25.34
C THR A 240 2.78 0.35 25.84
N HIS A 241 3.72 0.58 24.91
CA HIS A 241 5.09 1.00 25.23
C HIS A 241 5.08 2.31 26.07
N ALA A 242 4.36 3.35 25.62
CA ALA A 242 4.31 4.60 26.35
C ALA A 242 3.77 4.44 27.79
N ILE A 243 2.71 3.64 27.98
CA ILE A 243 2.15 3.39 29.30
C ILE A 243 3.16 2.61 30.17
N ALA A 244 3.84 1.60 29.61
CA ALA A 244 4.85 0.83 30.32
C ALA A 244 6.00 1.73 30.81
N HIS A 245 6.44 2.68 30.01
CA HIS A 245 7.52 3.63 30.35
C HIS A 245 7.11 4.79 31.27
N THR A 246 5.81 5.11 31.40
CA THR A 246 5.35 6.20 32.29
C THR A 246 5.31 5.78 33.77
N ARG A 247 5.68 4.57 34.06
CA ARG A 247 5.60 4.04 35.40
C ARG A 247 6.71 4.57 36.31
N PRO A 248 6.39 5.14 37.49
CA PRO A 248 7.41 5.60 38.43
C PRO A 248 8.16 4.40 39.03
N GLY A 249 9.48 4.52 39.05
CA GLY A 249 10.48 3.50 39.38
C GLY A 249 10.51 2.99 40.82
N SER A 250 9.42 2.43 41.33
CA SER A 250 9.44 1.61 42.53
C SER A 250 9.16 0.15 42.21
N PRO A 251 9.85 -0.80 42.81
CA PRO A 251 9.52 -2.22 42.63
C PRO A 251 8.07 -2.43 43.05
N LYS A 252 7.23 -2.82 42.12
CA LYS A 252 5.83 -3.20 42.38
C LYS A 252 5.67 -4.69 42.04
N PRO A 253 4.73 -5.38 42.66
CA PRO A 253 4.31 -6.68 42.22
C PRO A 253 4.06 -6.76 40.74
N VAL A 254 4.47 -7.85 40.06
CA VAL A 254 4.35 -7.98 38.60
C VAL A 254 2.89 -7.92 38.10
N GLY A 255 1.95 -8.45 38.92
CA GLY A 255 0.53 -8.38 38.64
C GLY A 255 -0.03 -6.95 38.68
N GLU A 256 0.50 -6.08 39.56
CA GLU A 256 0.11 -4.66 39.59
C GLU A 256 0.59 -3.91 38.35
N VAL A 257 1.69 -4.34 37.74
CA VAL A 257 2.17 -3.76 36.47
C VAL A 257 1.16 -4.03 35.35
N LEU A 258 0.74 -5.28 35.21
CA LEU A 258 -0.27 -5.65 34.22
C LEU A 258 -1.62 -4.99 34.49
N ALA A 259 -2.05 -4.90 35.76
CA ALA A 259 -3.28 -4.22 36.16
C ALA A 259 -3.23 -2.71 35.81
N HIS A 260 -2.08 -2.06 35.99
CA HIS A 260 -1.90 -0.66 35.60
C HIS A 260 -2.03 -0.49 34.08
N LEU A 261 -1.33 -1.29 33.27
CA LEU A 261 -1.44 -1.28 31.83
C LEU A 261 -2.88 -1.52 31.37
N ASN A 262 -3.52 -2.55 31.92
CA ASN A 262 -4.90 -2.90 31.64
C ASN A 262 -5.88 -1.73 31.90
N SER A 263 -5.74 -1.10 33.07
CA SER A 263 -6.63 0.02 33.46
C SER A 263 -6.56 1.17 32.47
N HIS A 264 -5.37 1.50 31.95
CA HIS A 264 -5.22 2.55 30.93
C HIS A 264 -5.75 2.11 29.57
N LEU A 265 -5.42 0.91 29.12
CA LEU A 265 -5.84 0.39 27.81
C LEU A 265 -7.37 0.22 27.75
N ALA A 266 -7.99 -0.42 28.73
CA ALA A 266 -9.44 -0.67 28.75
C ALA A 266 -10.27 0.60 28.82
N LYS A 267 -9.79 1.66 29.51
CA LYS A 267 -10.53 2.90 29.65
C LYS A 267 -10.50 3.80 28.41
N SER A 268 -9.41 3.76 27.64
CA SER A 268 -9.16 4.83 26.66
C SER A 268 -8.80 4.34 25.25
N TYR A 269 -8.23 3.14 25.09
CA TYR A 269 -7.56 2.77 23.86
C TYR A 269 -8.09 1.50 23.18
N THR A 270 -8.96 0.71 23.85
CA THR A 270 -9.52 -0.53 23.31
C THR A 270 -11.06 -0.55 23.20
N PRO A 271 -11.75 0.57 22.87
CA PRO A 271 -13.21 0.58 22.82
C PRO A 271 -13.79 -0.25 21.66
N SER A 272 -12.98 -0.62 20.66
CA SER A 272 -13.40 -1.36 19.46
C SER A 272 -13.19 -2.89 19.54
N GLY A 273 -12.87 -3.41 20.75
CA GLY A 273 -12.63 -4.84 20.93
C GLY A 273 -11.20 -5.30 20.63
N SER A 274 -10.27 -4.37 20.41
CA SER A 274 -8.83 -4.69 20.39
C SER A 274 -8.35 -5.03 21.79
N PHE A 275 -7.35 -5.89 21.91
CA PHE A 275 -6.73 -6.27 23.18
C PHE A 275 -5.23 -6.49 22.99
N VAL A 276 -4.52 -6.61 24.08
CA VAL A 276 -3.08 -6.89 24.08
C VAL A 276 -2.84 -8.09 24.98
N THR A 277 -2.22 -9.14 24.45
CA THR A 277 -1.69 -10.21 25.28
C THR A 277 -0.34 -9.77 25.81
N ALA A 278 -0.03 -10.06 27.07
CA ALA A 278 1.23 -9.64 27.67
C ALA A 278 1.72 -10.66 28.71
N PHE A 279 3.04 -10.80 28.79
CA PHE A 279 3.73 -11.51 29.85
C PHE A 279 4.77 -10.59 30.46
N TYR A 280 4.75 -10.45 31.77
CA TYR A 280 5.71 -9.65 32.50
C TYR A 280 6.39 -10.50 33.58
N VAL A 281 7.72 -10.50 33.58
CA VAL A 281 8.53 -11.25 34.52
C VAL A 281 9.62 -10.36 35.10
N THR A 282 9.90 -10.52 36.37
CA THR A 282 11.08 -9.96 37.04
C THR A 282 12.08 -11.05 37.34
N LEU A 283 13.36 -10.72 37.21
CA LEU A 283 14.50 -11.58 37.49
C LEU A 283 15.38 -10.92 38.56
N ASP A 284 15.62 -11.64 39.67
CA ASP A 284 16.73 -11.37 40.60
C ASP A 284 17.96 -12.20 40.16
N PRO A 285 18.99 -11.57 39.56
CA PRO A 285 20.14 -12.27 39.04
C PRO A 285 20.97 -12.98 40.17
N SER A 286 20.90 -12.46 41.39
CA SER A 286 21.68 -13.01 42.50
C SER A 286 21.19 -14.38 42.98
N THR A 287 19.88 -14.61 42.82
CA THR A 287 19.20 -15.83 43.26
C THR A 287 18.66 -16.68 42.11
N GLY A 288 18.62 -16.13 40.92
CA GLY A 288 17.94 -16.74 39.77
C GLY A 288 16.42 -16.76 39.90
N ARG A 289 15.86 -16.07 40.90
CA ARG A 289 14.41 -16.06 41.14
C ARG A 289 13.70 -15.27 40.08
N LEU A 290 12.66 -15.89 39.50
CA LEU A 290 11.67 -15.26 38.63
C LEU A 290 10.37 -15.06 39.41
N VAL A 291 9.74 -13.90 39.23
CA VAL A 291 8.32 -13.67 39.56
C VAL A 291 7.62 -13.18 38.32
N TYR A 292 6.52 -13.81 37.95
CA TYR A 292 5.86 -13.51 36.70
C TYR A 292 4.32 -13.46 36.79
N SER A 293 3.73 -12.83 35.78
CA SER A 293 2.29 -12.78 35.60
C SER A 293 1.98 -12.69 34.09
N SER A 294 0.84 -13.26 33.68
CA SER A 294 0.40 -13.30 32.29
C SER A 294 -0.97 -12.65 32.12
N ALA A 295 -1.12 -11.89 31.06
CA ALA A 295 -2.38 -11.34 30.57
C ALA A 295 -2.76 -12.02 29.25
N GLY A 296 -3.06 -13.32 29.30
CA GLY A 296 -3.49 -14.10 28.14
C GLY A 296 -2.40 -14.33 27.08
N HIS A 297 -1.14 -14.14 27.42
CA HIS A 297 0.00 -14.35 26.51
C HIS A 297 0.43 -15.82 26.49
N ASN A 298 1.09 -16.21 25.40
CA ASN A 298 1.66 -17.55 25.25
C ASN A 298 2.60 -17.86 26.41
N PRO A 299 2.42 -19.01 27.11
CA PRO A 299 3.27 -19.36 28.24
C PRO A 299 4.73 -19.53 27.80
N PRO A 300 5.70 -18.86 28.45
CA PRO A 300 7.10 -19.06 28.18
C PRO A 300 7.52 -20.52 28.39
N ARG A 301 8.56 -20.93 27.69
CA ARG A 301 9.15 -22.26 27.76
C ARG A 301 10.48 -22.21 28.53
N LEU A 302 10.55 -22.94 29.61
CA LEU A 302 11.78 -23.14 30.38
C LEU A 302 12.35 -24.49 30.04
N LEU A 303 13.48 -24.53 29.34
CA LEU A 303 14.24 -25.76 29.08
C LEU A 303 15.19 -25.99 30.22
N ARG A 304 15.03 -27.12 30.88
CA ARG A 304 15.89 -27.61 31.98
C ARG A 304 16.23 -29.08 31.77
N GLU A 305 17.51 -29.42 31.70
CA GLU A 305 17.99 -30.80 31.54
C GLU A 305 17.28 -31.58 30.42
N GLY A 306 17.01 -30.91 29.28
CA GLY A 306 16.32 -31.52 28.14
C GLY A 306 14.78 -31.67 28.31
N LYS A 307 14.21 -31.07 29.35
CA LYS A 307 12.74 -31.05 29.57
C LYS A 307 12.20 -29.65 29.47
N ILE A 308 11.06 -29.52 28.80
CA ILE A 308 10.32 -28.28 28.72
C ILE A 308 9.34 -28.14 29.89
N ILE A 309 9.39 -27.02 30.56
CA ILE A 309 8.48 -26.60 31.63
C ILE A 309 7.73 -25.34 31.12
N SER A 310 6.43 -25.43 31.05
CA SER A 310 5.57 -24.28 30.66
C SER A 310 5.32 -23.39 31.89
N LEU A 311 5.54 -22.08 31.77
CA LEU A 311 5.27 -21.12 32.86
C LEU A 311 3.83 -20.58 32.71
N GLU A 312 2.83 -21.37 33.11
CA GLU A 312 1.39 -21.10 32.92
C GLU A 312 0.60 -20.96 34.24
N GLU A 313 1.25 -21.01 35.41
CA GLU A 313 0.56 -20.98 36.71
C GLU A 313 -0.11 -19.64 37.04
N ALA A 314 0.31 -18.55 36.40
CA ALA A 314 -0.22 -17.20 36.61
C ALA A 314 -0.82 -16.66 35.34
N GLY A 315 -2.10 -16.88 35.12
CA GLY A 315 -2.85 -16.44 33.93
C GLY A 315 -4.00 -15.47 34.25
N GLY A 316 -4.24 -14.51 33.35
CA GLY A 316 -5.34 -13.57 33.38
C GLY A 316 -5.88 -13.28 31.99
N LEU A 317 -6.95 -12.51 31.90
CA LEU A 317 -7.48 -12.04 30.60
C LEU A 317 -6.50 -11.08 29.93
N PRO A 318 -6.48 -11.03 28.57
CA PRO A 318 -5.70 -10.03 27.85
C PRO A 318 -5.99 -8.60 28.33
N LEU A 319 -5.00 -7.74 28.24
CA LEU A 319 -5.11 -6.32 28.58
C LEU A 319 -6.12 -5.64 27.66
N GLY A 320 -6.95 -4.75 28.21
CA GLY A 320 -7.92 -3.97 27.47
C GLY A 320 -9.28 -4.66 27.27
N VAL A 321 -9.45 -5.92 27.66
CA VAL A 321 -10.74 -6.65 27.51
C VAL A 321 -11.75 -6.20 28.57
N LEU A 322 -11.35 -6.18 29.84
CA LEU A 322 -12.19 -5.74 30.95
C LEU A 322 -11.39 -4.80 31.85
N PRO A 323 -11.95 -3.69 32.32
CA PRO A 323 -11.31 -2.85 33.33
C PRO A 323 -11.21 -3.62 34.66
N ASP A 324 -10.33 -3.13 35.53
CA ASP A 324 -10.22 -3.56 36.92
C ASP A 324 -9.91 -5.08 37.08
N GLN A 325 -9.14 -5.67 36.15
CA GLN A 325 -8.64 -7.05 36.26
C GLN A 325 -7.53 -7.17 37.29
N HIS A 326 -7.56 -8.29 38.01
CA HIS A 326 -6.48 -8.76 38.88
C HIS A 326 -5.65 -9.79 38.12
N TYR A 327 -4.32 -9.65 38.16
CA TYR A 327 -3.37 -10.56 37.55
C TYR A 327 -2.60 -11.30 38.64
N PRO A 328 -2.84 -12.63 38.80
CA PRO A 328 -2.13 -13.44 39.80
C PRO A 328 -0.65 -13.56 39.46
N GLU A 329 0.15 -13.84 40.45
CA GLU A 329 1.59 -14.01 40.32
C GLU A 329 2.00 -15.43 40.61
N ALA A 330 3.01 -15.92 39.90
CA ALA A 330 3.71 -17.15 40.21
C ALA A 330 5.21 -16.91 40.21
N SER A 331 5.96 -17.89 40.71
CA SER A 331 7.42 -17.78 40.78
C SER A 331 8.09 -19.07 40.34
N ALA A 332 9.27 -18.92 39.74
CA ALA A 332 10.17 -20.01 39.40
C ALA A 332 11.61 -19.61 39.77
N THR A 333 12.53 -20.53 39.72
CA THR A 333 13.95 -20.24 39.95
C THR A 333 14.75 -20.85 38.80
N LEU A 334 15.52 -20.00 38.11
CA LEU A 334 16.47 -20.45 37.08
C LEU A 334 17.68 -21.09 37.70
N GLN A 335 18.17 -22.14 37.08
CA GLN A 335 19.40 -22.86 37.43
C GLN A 335 20.45 -22.64 36.34
N PRO A 336 21.74 -22.75 36.66
CA PRO A 336 22.76 -22.68 35.62
C PRO A 336 22.52 -23.71 34.51
N GLY A 337 22.50 -23.25 33.26
CA GLY A 337 22.24 -24.08 32.10
C GLY A 337 20.76 -24.10 31.64
N ASP A 338 19.85 -23.49 32.42
CA ASP A 338 18.47 -23.30 31.95
C ASP A 338 18.38 -22.31 30.77
N VAL A 339 17.42 -22.52 29.87
CA VAL A 339 17.06 -21.56 28.80
C VAL A 339 15.60 -21.18 28.97
N LEU A 340 15.33 -19.89 29.11
CA LEU A 340 13.96 -19.34 29.13
C LEU A 340 13.64 -18.67 27.81
N LEU A 341 12.64 -19.20 27.09
CA LEU A 341 12.15 -18.66 25.85
C LEU A 341 10.80 -17.96 26.08
N LEU A 342 10.75 -16.66 25.78
CA LEU A 342 9.52 -15.88 25.64
C LEU A 342 9.27 -15.68 24.15
N TYR A 343 8.02 -15.84 23.69
CA TYR A 343 7.69 -15.78 22.28
C TYR A 343 6.25 -15.34 22.05
N THR A 344 6.00 -14.71 20.90
CA THR A 344 4.65 -14.40 20.40
C THR A 344 4.13 -15.50 19.49
N ASP A 345 2.85 -15.49 19.19
CA ASP A 345 2.18 -16.51 18.36
C ASP A 345 2.70 -16.56 16.91
N GLY A 346 3.37 -15.50 16.44
CA GLY A 346 4.00 -15.46 15.12
C GLY A 346 4.96 -16.62 14.85
N ILE A 347 5.53 -17.26 15.88
CA ILE A 347 6.31 -18.50 15.74
C ILE A 347 5.39 -19.70 15.55
N THR A 348 4.45 -19.89 16.44
CA THR A 348 3.59 -21.10 16.47
C THR A 348 2.50 -21.07 15.39
N GLU A 349 2.10 -19.89 14.96
CA GLU A 349 1.15 -19.69 13.85
C GLU A 349 1.84 -19.57 12.47
N ALA A 350 3.16 -19.67 12.41
CA ALA A 350 3.87 -19.73 11.13
C ALA A 350 3.33 -20.88 10.27
N MET A 351 2.96 -20.57 9.03
CA MET A 351 2.33 -21.51 8.11
C MET A 351 3.37 -22.11 7.15
N ALA A 352 3.34 -23.43 6.98
CA ALA A 352 4.08 -24.09 5.92
C ALA A 352 3.62 -23.61 4.54
N PRO A 353 4.46 -23.71 3.49
CA PRO A 353 4.01 -23.55 2.11
C PRO A 353 2.81 -24.46 1.80
N ILE A 354 1.93 -24.00 0.89
CA ILE A 354 0.78 -24.81 0.47
C ILE A 354 1.28 -26.15 -0.09
N ASP A 355 0.78 -27.26 0.44
CA ASP A 355 1.10 -28.60 -0.03
C ASP A 355 0.36 -28.93 -1.36
N LYS A 356 0.63 -30.11 -1.94
CA LYS A 356 -0.02 -30.56 -3.18
C LYS A 356 -1.53 -30.80 -3.05
N ALA A 357 -2.05 -30.89 -1.84
CA ALA A 357 -3.48 -31.06 -1.54
C ALA A 357 -4.18 -29.72 -1.30
N GLY A 358 -3.45 -28.58 -1.32
CA GLY A 358 -3.99 -27.25 -1.06
C GLY A 358 -4.11 -26.91 0.43
N SER A 359 -3.52 -27.72 1.31
CA SER A 359 -3.51 -27.53 2.75
C SER A 359 -2.28 -26.75 3.23
N ARG A 360 -2.43 -26.05 4.34
CA ARG A 360 -1.33 -25.41 5.08
C ARG A 360 -1.35 -25.93 6.50
N GLU A 361 -0.18 -26.24 7.01
CA GLU A 361 0.03 -26.68 8.39
C GLU A 361 0.69 -25.58 9.19
N LEU A 362 0.19 -25.34 10.42
CA LEU A 362 0.83 -24.44 11.37
C LEU A 362 2.09 -25.09 11.92
N PHE A 363 3.08 -24.29 12.30
CA PHE A 363 4.28 -24.78 12.99
C PHE A 363 3.89 -25.46 14.30
N GLY A 364 3.07 -24.80 15.11
CA GLY A 364 2.51 -25.34 16.33
C GLY A 364 3.49 -25.34 17.52
N THR A 365 2.93 -25.53 18.71
CA THR A 365 3.70 -25.55 19.96
C THR A 365 4.51 -26.83 20.09
N ASP A 366 4.00 -27.98 19.61
CA ASP A 366 4.69 -29.27 19.71
C ASP A 366 6.05 -29.23 18.99
N ARG A 367 6.10 -28.64 17.80
CA ARG A 367 7.37 -28.46 17.07
C ARG A 367 8.30 -27.45 17.72
N LEU A 368 7.76 -26.42 18.38
CA LEU A 368 8.58 -25.50 19.15
C LEU A 368 9.24 -26.21 20.32
N ASP A 369 8.52 -27.11 20.97
CA ASP A 369 9.01 -27.88 22.14
C ASP A 369 9.97 -29.01 21.73
N GLU A 370 10.02 -29.40 20.44
CA GLU A 370 10.96 -30.38 19.85
C GLU A 370 12.34 -29.78 19.47
N LEU A 371 12.42 -28.45 19.30
CA LEU A 371 13.66 -27.74 18.94
C LEU A 371 14.61 -27.58 20.11
#